data_23a5b06699bdf096bf98cff4df06462c
#
_entry.id   23a5b06699bdf096bf98cff4df06462c
#
_cell.length_a   1.000
_cell.length_b   1.000
_cell.length_c   1.000
_cell.angle_alpha   90.00
_cell.angle_beta   90.00
_cell.angle_gamma   90.00
#
_symmetry.space_group_name_H-M   'P 1'
#
loop_
_entity.id
_entity.type
_entity.pdbx_description
1 polymer ?
#
loop_
_entity_poly.entity_id
_entity_poly.type
_entity_poly.pdbx_seq_one_letter_code
_entity_poly.pdbx_strand_id
1 'polypeptide(L)'
;MLAVFLSPIYLLFQAYILLWLYAWADSCSPALHSLFFRIPVTVLYLFFAVSPLTGFLITKEPLHYFLRVISNYWLGTLEYILLFIITFDVIRRVTGHSFFMKYRYPAMLHTMPKNLVIFGGFAIGLILMVSIYGVLHARRVYVRQDPVVIEKSSSLPGLKIALIADLHLGYNSTKSHVRKIVDTINSQNVDLVCIAGDLFDNDYDAIKDPDKVADILSDIKSRYGTYACWGNHDVSEKILAGFTFPQKETIVRDGRFTEFLHHAGITMLEDETVCINNAFYLVGRRDKDMAKKEQLPRKTFAEITEPLDPSLPIIVMDHQPGELSEASDAGVDLDLSGHTHDGQMFPANLVVHFLWENACGVLKKGSMTSIVTSGAGVWGPAMRVGTNNEVVIANVSFDPATDQ
;
A
#
# COMPACT_ATOMS: atom_id res chain seq x y z
N MET A 1 -9.05 9.27 17.26
CA MET A 1 -10.47 9.68 17.41
C MET A 1 -11.35 9.05 16.33
N LEU A 2 -10.98 9.07 15.04
CA LEU A 2 -11.82 8.54 13.94
C LEU A 2 -12.15 7.05 14.12
N ALA A 3 -11.20 6.20 14.49
CA ALA A 3 -11.44 4.77 14.77
C ALA A 3 -12.51 4.53 15.84
N VAL A 4 -12.59 5.38 16.87
CA VAL A 4 -13.62 5.28 17.93
C VAL A 4 -14.99 5.68 17.38
N PHE A 5 -15.07 6.70 16.53
CA PHE A 5 -16.32 7.09 15.88
C PHE A 5 -16.81 6.05 14.86
N LEU A 6 -15.90 5.36 14.19
CA LEU A 6 -16.25 4.30 13.23
C LEU A 6 -16.58 2.95 13.90
N SER A 7 -16.22 2.77 15.18
CA SER A 7 -16.46 1.49 15.87
C SER A 7 -17.92 1.04 15.92
N PRO A 8 -18.94 1.91 16.13
CA PRO A 8 -20.34 1.48 16.04
C PRO A 8 -20.73 0.97 14.65
N ILE A 9 -20.22 1.61 13.60
CA ILE A 9 -20.44 1.20 12.19
C ILE A 9 -19.80 -0.16 11.96
N TYR A 10 -18.56 -0.35 12.43
CA TYR A 10 -17.88 -1.65 12.36
C TYR A 10 -18.69 -2.74 13.04
N LEU A 11 -19.21 -2.51 14.26
CA LEU A 11 -20.02 -3.48 15.00
C LEU A 11 -21.32 -3.80 14.28
N LEU A 12 -21.97 -2.81 13.67
CA LEU A 12 -23.18 -3.01 12.85
C LEU A 12 -22.89 -3.91 11.65
N PHE A 13 -21.77 -3.71 10.94
CA PHE A 13 -21.36 -4.58 9.85
C PHE A 13 -21.07 -6.00 10.35
N GLN A 14 -20.37 -6.15 11.48
CA GLN A 14 -20.13 -7.48 12.06
C GLN A 14 -21.44 -8.21 12.42
N ALA A 15 -22.38 -7.51 13.04
CA ALA A 15 -23.70 -8.07 13.34
C ALA A 15 -24.46 -8.46 12.06
N TYR A 16 -24.45 -7.60 11.04
CA TYR A 16 -25.07 -7.86 9.75
C TYR A 16 -24.49 -9.12 9.07
N ILE A 17 -23.19 -9.27 9.04
CA ILE A 17 -22.51 -10.43 8.44
C ILE A 17 -22.84 -11.71 9.19
N LEU A 18 -22.85 -11.68 10.53
CA LEU A 18 -23.17 -12.85 11.34
C LEU A 18 -24.64 -13.29 11.16
N LEU A 19 -25.56 -12.33 11.13
CA LEU A 19 -26.99 -12.60 10.87
C LEU A 19 -27.20 -13.13 9.45
N TRP A 20 -26.50 -12.59 8.48
CA TRP A 20 -26.52 -13.06 7.09
C TRP A 20 -26.01 -14.52 7.00
N LEU A 21 -24.91 -14.83 7.69
CA LEU A 21 -24.34 -16.18 7.74
C LEU A 21 -25.33 -17.19 8.35
N TYR A 22 -26.04 -16.80 9.41
CA TYR A 22 -27.09 -17.64 9.99
C TYR A 22 -28.25 -17.85 9.02
N ALA A 23 -28.74 -16.80 8.39
CA ALA A 23 -29.84 -16.91 7.42
C ALA A 23 -29.47 -17.81 6.25
N TRP A 24 -28.23 -17.73 5.77
CA TRP A 24 -27.70 -18.61 4.74
C TRP A 24 -27.61 -20.06 5.21
N ALA A 25 -27.04 -20.31 6.39
CA ALA A 25 -26.90 -21.65 6.98
C ALA A 25 -28.26 -22.32 7.19
N ASP A 26 -29.23 -21.60 7.78
CA ASP A 26 -30.58 -22.06 7.97
C ASP A 26 -31.29 -22.43 6.65
N SER A 27 -30.97 -21.68 5.57
CA SER A 27 -31.50 -21.95 4.24
C SER A 27 -30.88 -23.20 3.61
N CYS A 28 -29.62 -23.55 3.99
CA CYS A 28 -28.93 -24.74 3.51
C CYS A 28 -29.50 -26.02 4.16
N SER A 29 -29.73 -26.01 5.49
CA SER A 29 -30.27 -27.17 6.23
C SER A 29 -30.85 -26.75 7.57
N PRO A 30 -32.05 -27.28 7.96
CA PRO A 30 -32.59 -27.06 9.28
C PRO A 30 -31.69 -27.50 10.44
N ALA A 31 -30.80 -28.48 10.22
CA ALA A 31 -29.84 -28.94 11.22
C ALA A 31 -28.86 -27.85 11.64
N LEU A 32 -28.55 -26.89 10.73
CA LEU A 32 -27.64 -25.76 10.98
C LEU A 32 -28.30 -24.66 11.83
N HIS A 33 -29.59 -24.75 12.10
CA HIS A 33 -30.28 -23.87 13.06
C HIS A 33 -29.95 -24.20 14.53
N SER A 34 -29.40 -25.38 14.80
CA SER A 34 -29.10 -25.84 16.15
C SER A 34 -28.03 -24.97 16.84
N LEU A 35 -28.14 -24.82 18.17
CA LEU A 35 -27.14 -24.14 18.99
C LEU A 35 -25.77 -24.83 18.91
N PHE A 36 -25.76 -26.14 18.68
CA PHE A 36 -24.52 -26.92 18.49
C PHE A 36 -23.73 -26.46 17.30
N PHE A 37 -24.37 -26.01 16.23
CA PHE A 37 -23.69 -25.38 15.07
C PHE A 37 -23.42 -23.88 15.29
N ARG A 38 -24.45 -23.13 15.77
CA ARG A 38 -24.33 -21.67 15.86
C ARG A 38 -23.30 -21.21 16.87
N ILE A 39 -23.12 -21.88 18.02
CA ILE A 39 -22.15 -21.46 19.03
C ILE A 39 -20.73 -21.53 18.50
N PRO A 40 -20.22 -22.66 17.94
CA PRO A 40 -18.86 -22.71 17.38
C PRO A 40 -18.65 -21.70 16.26
N VAL A 41 -19.60 -21.53 15.35
CA VAL A 41 -19.53 -20.55 14.26
C VAL A 41 -19.43 -19.13 14.81
N THR A 42 -20.23 -18.78 15.81
CA THR A 42 -20.18 -17.45 16.45
C THR A 42 -18.84 -17.21 17.12
N VAL A 43 -18.35 -18.18 17.90
CA VAL A 43 -17.06 -18.05 18.60
C VAL A 43 -15.92 -17.85 17.60
N LEU A 44 -15.89 -18.66 16.53
CA LEU A 44 -14.88 -18.54 15.48
C LEU A 44 -14.99 -17.20 14.75
N TYR A 45 -16.21 -16.78 14.39
CA TYR A 45 -16.45 -15.51 13.74
C TYR A 45 -16.01 -14.32 14.63
N LEU A 46 -16.41 -14.32 15.91
CA LEU A 46 -16.05 -13.27 16.86
C LEU A 46 -14.55 -13.21 17.10
N PHE A 47 -13.85 -14.36 17.10
CA PHE A 47 -12.39 -14.38 17.20
C PHE A 47 -11.75 -13.52 16.10
N PHE A 48 -12.19 -13.69 14.85
CA PHE A 48 -11.69 -12.87 13.73
C PHE A 48 -12.22 -11.42 13.83
N ALA A 49 -13.50 -11.24 14.10
CA ALA A 49 -14.12 -9.91 14.15
C ALA A 49 -13.52 -9.00 15.22
N VAL A 50 -13.09 -9.55 16.36
CA VAL A 50 -12.45 -8.75 17.43
C VAL A 50 -10.92 -8.69 17.29
N SER A 51 -10.31 -9.41 16.34
CA SER A 51 -8.86 -9.47 16.18
C SER A 51 -8.20 -8.09 15.97
N PRO A 52 -8.81 -7.09 15.29
CA PRO A 52 -8.22 -5.75 15.20
C PRO A 52 -8.07 -5.09 16.58
N LEU A 53 -9.07 -5.23 17.45
CA LEU A 53 -9.03 -4.69 18.80
C LEU A 53 -8.08 -5.47 19.72
N THR A 54 -8.12 -6.79 19.67
CA THR A 54 -7.24 -7.62 20.51
C THR A 54 -5.78 -7.50 20.10
N GLY A 55 -5.49 -7.42 18.79
CA GLY A 55 -4.14 -7.16 18.28
C GLY A 55 -3.61 -5.76 18.64
N PHE A 56 -4.50 -4.79 18.90
CA PHE A 56 -4.12 -3.48 19.37
C PHE A 56 -3.89 -3.43 20.90
N LEU A 57 -4.73 -4.12 21.67
CA LEU A 57 -4.70 -4.07 23.15
C LEU A 57 -3.67 -5.02 23.78
N ILE A 58 -3.45 -6.17 23.15
CA ILE A 58 -2.52 -7.18 23.65
C ILE A 58 -1.14 -6.91 23.07
N THR A 59 -0.20 -6.48 23.92
CA THR A 59 1.16 -6.09 23.51
C THR A 59 2.22 -7.15 23.87
N LYS A 60 1.81 -8.29 24.45
CA LYS A 60 2.74 -9.35 24.88
C LYS A 60 3.07 -10.31 23.75
N GLU A 61 4.34 -10.41 23.40
CA GLU A 61 4.85 -11.38 22.42
C GLU A 61 4.85 -12.82 22.98
N PRO A 62 4.65 -13.86 22.12
CA PRO A 62 4.43 -13.80 20.65
C PRO A 62 2.97 -13.62 20.24
N LEU A 63 2.06 -13.49 21.21
CA LEU A 63 0.62 -13.40 20.95
C LEU A 63 0.25 -12.11 20.21
N HIS A 64 0.94 -11.01 20.54
CA HIS A 64 0.76 -9.72 19.85
C HIS A 64 0.98 -9.87 18.35
N TYR A 65 2.14 -10.37 17.93
CA TYR A 65 2.47 -10.59 16.53
C TYR A 65 1.40 -11.44 15.82
N PHE A 66 1.02 -12.56 16.43
CA PHE A 66 0.02 -13.47 15.88
C PHE A 66 -1.34 -12.76 15.65
N LEU A 67 -1.82 -12.00 16.65
CA LEU A 67 -3.09 -11.29 16.56
C LEU A 67 -3.03 -10.15 15.52
N ARG A 68 -1.89 -9.45 15.40
CA ARG A 68 -1.71 -8.39 14.38
C ARG A 68 -1.76 -8.99 12.98
N VAL A 69 -1.09 -10.09 12.73
CA VAL A 69 -1.14 -10.78 11.43
C VAL A 69 -2.56 -11.24 11.10
N ILE A 70 -3.26 -11.89 12.05
CA ILE A 70 -4.67 -12.31 11.85
C ILE A 70 -5.56 -11.10 11.57
N SER A 71 -5.41 -10.02 12.35
CA SER A 71 -6.17 -8.78 12.15
C SER A 71 -6.03 -8.23 10.73
N ASN A 72 -4.80 -8.18 10.22
CA ASN A 72 -4.53 -7.66 8.88
C ASN A 72 -5.23 -8.51 7.80
N TYR A 73 -5.11 -9.84 7.86
CA TYR A 73 -5.82 -10.72 6.92
C TYR A 73 -7.34 -10.65 7.07
N TRP A 74 -7.83 -10.50 8.30
CA TRP A 74 -9.27 -10.30 8.55
C TRP A 74 -9.78 -9.03 7.91
N LEU A 75 -9.08 -7.90 8.09
CA LEU A 75 -9.48 -6.61 7.50
C LEU A 75 -9.54 -6.67 5.97
N GLY A 76 -8.53 -7.28 5.33
CA GLY A 76 -8.55 -7.44 3.88
C GLY A 76 -9.66 -8.38 3.38
N THR A 77 -9.93 -9.48 4.11
CA THR A 77 -11.04 -10.39 3.77
C THR A 77 -12.39 -9.72 4.02
N LEU A 78 -12.51 -8.92 5.09
CA LEU A 78 -13.73 -8.20 5.44
C LEU A 78 -14.19 -7.24 4.34
N GLU A 79 -13.28 -6.59 3.65
CA GLU A 79 -13.60 -5.75 2.49
C GLU A 79 -14.39 -6.55 1.44
N TYR A 80 -13.92 -7.74 1.07
CA TYR A 80 -14.61 -8.60 0.10
C TYR A 80 -15.89 -9.24 0.65
N ILE A 81 -15.93 -9.57 1.94
CA ILE A 81 -17.17 -10.01 2.61
C ILE A 81 -18.24 -8.94 2.44
N LEU A 82 -17.93 -7.69 2.76
CA LEU A 82 -18.89 -6.58 2.64
C LEU A 82 -19.23 -6.32 1.18
N LEU A 83 -18.24 -6.25 0.29
CA LEU A 83 -18.44 -6.00 -1.12
C LEU A 83 -19.42 -7.01 -1.74
N PHE A 84 -19.18 -8.29 -1.56
CA PHE A 84 -20.01 -9.33 -2.19
C PHE A 84 -21.36 -9.50 -1.52
N ILE A 85 -21.43 -9.54 -0.18
CA ILE A 85 -22.71 -9.70 0.54
C ILE A 85 -23.64 -8.52 0.23
N ILE A 86 -23.15 -7.28 0.31
CA ILE A 86 -23.96 -6.10 0.02
C ILE A 86 -24.37 -6.07 -1.45
N THR A 87 -23.46 -6.36 -2.37
CA THR A 87 -23.75 -6.39 -3.81
C THR A 87 -24.84 -7.41 -4.12
N PHE A 88 -24.74 -8.63 -3.60
CA PHE A 88 -25.76 -9.66 -3.83
C PHE A 88 -27.09 -9.33 -3.16
N ASP A 89 -27.08 -8.74 -1.98
CA ASP A 89 -28.31 -8.30 -1.31
C ASP A 89 -29.01 -7.17 -2.09
N VAL A 90 -28.25 -6.23 -2.66
CA VAL A 90 -28.79 -5.19 -3.53
C VAL A 90 -29.38 -5.80 -4.81
N ILE A 91 -28.62 -6.65 -5.51
CA ILE A 91 -29.08 -7.33 -6.72
C ILE A 91 -30.37 -8.10 -6.43
N ARG A 92 -30.41 -8.88 -5.35
CA ARG A 92 -31.59 -9.65 -4.95
C ARG A 92 -32.81 -8.77 -4.69
N ARG A 93 -32.64 -7.63 -4.06
CA ARG A 93 -33.74 -6.68 -3.78
C ARG A 93 -34.22 -5.99 -5.04
N VAL A 94 -33.31 -5.52 -5.89
CA VAL A 94 -33.66 -4.83 -7.14
C VAL A 94 -34.36 -5.78 -8.12
N THR A 95 -33.83 -6.97 -8.33
CA THR A 95 -34.43 -7.95 -9.25
C THR A 95 -35.75 -8.50 -8.69
N GLY A 96 -35.86 -8.69 -7.37
CA GLY A 96 -37.10 -9.08 -6.72
C GLY A 96 -38.21 -8.02 -6.82
N HIS A 97 -37.85 -6.73 -6.83
CA HIS A 97 -38.84 -5.64 -6.98
C HIS A 97 -39.24 -5.38 -8.43
N SER A 98 -38.35 -5.48 -9.39
CA SER A 98 -38.64 -5.07 -10.77
C SER A 98 -39.37 -6.14 -11.60
N PHE A 99 -39.13 -7.42 -11.33
CA PHE A 99 -39.68 -8.50 -12.18
C PHE A 99 -40.95 -9.16 -11.63
N PHE A 100 -41.23 -9.04 -10.31
CA PHE A 100 -42.34 -9.78 -9.66
C PHE A 100 -43.37 -8.92 -8.94
N MET A 101 -43.36 -7.60 -9.02
CA MET A 101 -44.44 -6.75 -8.47
C MET A 101 -45.80 -6.97 -9.15
N LYS A 102 -45.85 -7.79 -10.21
CA LYS A 102 -47.13 -8.10 -10.89
C LYS A 102 -47.92 -9.26 -10.27
N TYR A 103 -47.30 -9.99 -9.33
CA TYR A 103 -47.96 -11.12 -8.65
C TYR A 103 -47.76 -11.01 -7.13
N ARG A 104 -48.78 -10.45 -6.52
CA ARG A 104 -49.03 -10.37 -5.07
C ARG A 104 -49.18 -11.76 -4.46
N TYR A 105 -48.12 -12.30 -3.82
CA TYR A 105 -48.23 -13.54 -3.06
C TYR A 105 -47.54 -13.43 -1.71
N PRO A 106 -48.33 -13.66 -0.58
CA PRO A 106 -47.73 -13.87 0.75
C PRO A 106 -46.92 -15.16 0.86
N ALA A 107 -47.10 -16.10 -0.09
CA ALA A 107 -46.34 -17.37 -0.17
C ALA A 107 -44.90 -17.19 -0.64
N MET A 108 -44.48 -16.03 -1.11
CA MET A 108 -43.12 -15.77 -1.62
C MET A 108 -42.04 -15.72 -0.53
N LEU A 109 -42.42 -15.53 0.73
CA LEU A 109 -41.51 -15.67 1.86
C LEU A 109 -41.00 -17.11 2.06
N HIS A 110 -41.70 -18.11 1.53
CA HIS A 110 -41.32 -19.53 1.62
C HIS A 110 -40.48 -20.03 0.39
N THR A 111 -40.40 -19.26 -0.69
CA THR A 111 -39.59 -19.64 -1.87
C THR A 111 -38.20 -18.97 -1.90
N MET A 112 -37.88 -18.11 -0.92
CA MET A 112 -36.58 -17.45 -0.75
C MET A 112 -35.41 -18.39 -0.40
N PRO A 113 -35.57 -19.56 0.27
CA PRO A 113 -34.42 -20.34 0.72
C PRO A 113 -33.47 -20.78 -0.38
N LYS A 114 -34.02 -21.27 -1.52
CA LYS A 114 -33.17 -21.81 -2.61
C LYS A 114 -32.27 -20.77 -3.26
N ASN A 115 -32.78 -19.56 -3.48
CA ASN A 115 -31.98 -18.49 -4.07
C ASN A 115 -30.90 -18.03 -3.10
N LEU A 116 -31.17 -17.94 -1.80
CA LEU A 116 -30.18 -17.57 -0.80
C LEU A 116 -29.08 -18.63 -0.68
N VAL A 117 -29.40 -19.92 -0.78
CA VAL A 117 -28.41 -21.01 -0.78
C VAL A 117 -27.43 -20.86 -1.95
N ILE A 118 -27.95 -20.64 -3.17
CA ILE A 118 -27.13 -20.53 -4.38
C ILE A 118 -26.31 -19.24 -4.35
N PHE A 119 -26.95 -18.08 -4.15
CA PHE A 119 -26.24 -16.79 -4.13
C PHE A 119 -25.28 -16.68 -2.96
N GLY A 120 -25.65 -17.20 -1.78
CA GLY A 120 -24.78 -17.18 -0.62
C GLY A 120 -23.58 -18.12 -0.78
N GLY A 121 -23.79 -19.32 -1.33
CA GLY A 121 -22.69 -20.23 -1.66
C GLY A 121 -21.74 -19.63 -2.69
N PHE A 122 -22.28 -18.96 -3.71
CA PHE A 122 -21.49 -18.25 -4.72
C PHE A 122 -20.71 -17.08 -4.10
N ALA A 123 -21.35 -16.26 -3.24
CA ALA A 123 -20.68 -15.17 -2.52
C ALA A 123 -19.51 -15.68 -1.67
N ILE A 124 -19.73 -16.72 -0.87
CA ILE A 124 -18.69 -17.33 -0.04
C ILE A 124 -17.56 -17.87 -0.92
N GLY A 125 -17.88 -18.55 -2.03
CA GLY A 125 -16.91 -19.05 -2.99
C GLY A 125 -16.06 -17.92 -3.58
N LEU A 126 -16.66 -16.79 -3.96
CA LEU A 126 -15.94 -15.62 -4.48
C LEU A 126 -15.07 -14.97 -3.39
N ILE A 127 -15.59 -14.79 -2.17
CA ILE A 127 -14.81 -14.24 -1.05
C ILE A 127 -13.54 -15.06 -0.82
N LEU A 128 -13.69 -16.39 -0.72
CA LEU A 128 -12.55 -17.28 -0.52
C LEU A 128 -11.58 -17.22 -1.71
N MET A 129 -12.09 -17.27 -2.93
CA MET A 129 -11.27 -17.22 -4.16
C MET A 129 -10.46 -15.93 -4.23
N VAL A 130 -11.10 -14.77 -4.05
CA VAL A 130 -10.44 -13.46 -4.14
C VAL A 130 -9.45 -13.28 -2.98
N SER A 131 -9.81 -13.70 -1.75
CA SER A 131 -8.90 -13.60 -0.60
C SER A 131 -7.66 -14.47 -0.78
N ILE A 132 -7.82 -15.72 -1.20
CA ILE A 132 -6.69 -16.64 -1.47
C ILE A 132 -5.84 -16.09 -2.62
N TYR A 133 -6.47 -15.66 -3.72
CA TYR A 133 -5.79 -15.03 -4.84
C TYR A 133 -4.98 -13.82 -4.39
N GLY A 134 -5.59 -12.89 -3.64
CA GLY A 134 -4.94 -11.68 -3.17
C GLY A 134 -3.68 -11.96 -2.32
N VAL A 135 -3.78 -12.95 -1.41
CA VAL A 135 -2.63 -13.38 -0.57
C VAL A 135 -1.52 -14.00 -1.42
N LEU A 136 -1.86 -14.85 -2.39
CA LEU A 136 -0.85 -15.49 -3.25
C LEU A 136 -0.24 -14.50 -4.23
N HIS A 137 -1.04 -13.56 -4.73
CA HIS A 137 -0.60 -12.53 -5.66
C HIS A 137 0.35 -11.52 -5.01
N ALA A 138 0.07 -11.10 -3.77
CA ALA A 138 0.94 -10.22 -3.00
C ALA A 138 2.35 -10.78 -2.72
N ARG A 139 2.58 -12.07 -2.93
CA ARG A 139 3.91 -12.71 -2.80
C ARG A 139 4.77 -12.62 -4.06
N ARG A 140 4.20 -12.10 -5.16
CA ARG A 140 4.92 -11.93 -6.43
C ARG A 140 5.47 -10.52 -6.51
N VAL A 141 6.61 -10.38 -7.19
CA VAL A 141 7.22 -9.09 -7.51
C VAL A 141 7.33 -9.02 -9.03
N TYR A 142 6.78 -7.97 -9.60
CA TYR A 142 6.77 -7.75 -11.03
C TYR A 142 7.79 -6.67 -11.40
N VAL A 143 8.29 -6.70 -12.62
CA VAL A 143 9.13 -5.65 -13.18
C VAL A 143 8.30 -4.85 -14.16
N ARG A 144 8.24 -3.52 -13.97
CA ARG A 144 7.70 -2.56 -14.94
C ARG A 144 8.85 -1.78 -15.55
N GLN A 145 8.86 -1.63 -16.86
CA GLN A 145 9.90 -0.92 -17.61
C GLN A 145 9.28 0.37 -18.15
N ASP A 146 9.78 1.51 -17.69
CA ASP A 146 9.31 2.83 -18.11
C ASP A 146 10.43 3.57 -18.84
N PRO A 147 10.29 3.84 -20.16
CA PRO A 147 11.25 4.70 -20.88
C PRO A 147 11.02 6.16 -20.49
N VAL A 148 12.13 6.87 -20.23
CA VAL A 148 12.13 8.29 -19.85
C VAL A 148 13.10 9.04 -20.75
N VAL A 149 12.67 10.17 -21.29
CA VAL A 149 13.53 11.11 -22.01
C VAL A 149 13.62 12.38 -21.19
N ILE A 150 14.85 12.77 -20.82
CA ILE A 150 15.16 14.05 -20.20
C ILE A 150 15.80 14.95 -21.25
N GLU A 151 15.17 16.11 -21.51
CA GLU A 151 15.59 17.07 -22.54
C GLU A 151 16.74 17.95 -22.06
N LYS A 152 17.76 17.33 -21.45
CA LYS A 152 19.00 17.97 -20.99
C LYS A 152 20.22 17.13 -21.34
N SER A 153 21.35 17.77 -21.49
CA SER A 153 22.63 17.08 -21.67
C SER A 153 23.10 16.41 -20.38
N SER A 154 23.72 15.25 -20.50
CA SER A 154 24.42 14.60 -19.40
C SER A 154 25.75 14.01 -19.92
N SER A 155 26.74 13.90 -19.04
CA SER A 155 27.97 13.18 -19.34
C SER A 155 27.77 11.65 -19.43
N LEU A 156 26.60 11.15 -19.06
CA LEU A 156 26.24 9.74 -19.14
C LEU A 156 25.50 9.44 -20.46
N PRO A 157 25.74 8.27 -21.07
CA PRO A 157 25.01 7.85 -22.27
C PRO A 157 23.54 7.50 -21.98
N GLY A 158 23.21 7.26 -20.73
CA GLY A 158 21.89 6.89 -20.20
C GLY A 158 22.00 6.52 -18.74
N LEU A 159 20.86 6.35 -18.08
CA LEU A 159 20.80 5.98 -16.65
C LEU A 159 19.65 5.00 -16.42
N LYS A 160 19.95 3.86 -15.84
CA LYS A 160 18.96 2.85 -15.49
C LYS A 160 18.68 2.88 -13.99
N ILE A 161 17.51 3.35 -13.62
CA ILE A 161 17.11 3.53 -12.23
C ILE A 161 16.11 2.45 -11.84
N ALA A 162 16.35 1.73 -10.73
CA ALA A 162 15.31 0.99 -10.06
C ALA A 162 14.60 1.89 -9.06
N LEU A 163 13.30 2.11 -9.27
CA LEU A 163 12.42 2.74 -8.30
C LEU A 163 11.66 1.67 -7.55
N ILE A 164 11.75 1.69 -6.24
CA ILE A 164 10.88 0.98 -5.31
C ILE A 164 10.35 1.96 -4.26
N ALA A 165 9.24 1.63 -3.64
CA ALA A 165 8.66 2.34 -2.50
C ALA A 165 7.82 1.38 -1.68
N ASP A 166 7.32 1.82 -0.54
CA ASP A 166 6.26 1.16 0.20
C ASP A 166 6.61 -0.30 0.54
N LEU A 167 7.82 -0.50 1.09
CA LEU A 167 8.25 -1.83 1.55
C LEU A 167 7.45 -2.30 2.76
N HIS A 168 7.02 -1.35 3.60
CA HIS A 168 6.29 -1.59 4.84
C HIS A 168 6.87 -2.76 5.64
N LEU A 169 8.17 -2.64 5.98
CA LEU A 169 8.85 -3.62 6.82
C LEU A 169 8.17 -3.65 8.20
N GLY A 170 7.52 -4.77 8.50
CA GLY A 170 6.68 -4.92 9.69
C GLY A 170 6.03 -6.29 9.77
N TYR A 171 4.83 -6.38 10.37
CA TYR A 171 4.12 -7.64 10.63
C TYR A 171 3.87 -8.52 9.41
N ASN A 172 3.67 -7.92 8.23
CA ASN A 172 3.32 -8.64 7.00
C ASN A 172 4.49 -8.83 6.04
N SER A 173 5.62 -8.14 6.27
CA SER A 173 6.82 -8.32 5.46
C SER A 173 7.56 -9.58 5.87
N THR A 174 8.07 -10.32 4.88
CA THR A 174 8.87 -11.52 5.12
C THR A 174 10.25 -11.40 4.50
N LYS A 175 11.27 -11.98 5.15
CA LYS A 175 12.63 -12.04 4.60
C LYS A 175 12.66 -12.61 3.17
N SER A 176 11.82 -13.59 2.88
CA SER A 176 11.73 -14.17 1.52
C SER A 176 11.14 -13.20 0.50
N HIS A 177 10.25 -12.30 0.90
CA HIS A 177 9.72 -11.27 0.02
C HIS A 177 10.78 -10.19 -0.25
N VAL A 178 11.44 -9.69 0.80
CA VAL A 178 12.54 -8.73 0.68
C VAL A 178 13.66 -9.30 -0.20
N ARG A 179 14.03 -10.59 -0.01
CA ARG A 179 15.02 -11.27 -0.87
C ARG A 179 14.59 -11.26 -2.35
N LYS A 180 13.31 -11.53 -2.65
CA LYS A 180 12.81 -11.48 -4.03
C LYS A 180 12.92 -10.07 -4.62
N ILE A 181 12.64 -9.02 -3.85
CA ILE A 181 12.79 -7.64 -4.31
C ILE A 181 14.25 -7.38 -4.68
N VAL A 182 15.19 -7.72 -3.79
CA VAL A 182 16.62 -7.56 -4.00
C VAL A 182 17.11 -8.35 -5.22
N ASP A 183 16.73 -9.63 -5.33
CA ASP A 183 17.09 -10.47 -6.46
C ASP A 183 16.50 -9.92 -7.78
N THR A 184 15.28 -9.38 -7.74
CA THR A 184 14.63 -8.74 -8.88
C THR A 184 15.41 -7.50 -9.32
N ILE A 185 15.78 -6.60 -8.39
CA ILE A 185 16.59 -5.41 -8.68
C ILE A 185 17.94 -5.84 -9.29
N ASN A 186 18.64 -6.77 -8.64
CA ASN A 186 19.96 -7.21 -9.06
C ASN A 186 19.95 -7.85 -10.45
N SER A 187 18.86 -8.55 -10.82
CA SER A 187 18.70 -9.12 -12.16
C SER A 187 18.59 -8.09 -13.28
N GLN A 188 18.26 -6.83 -12.93
CA GLN A 188 18.08 -5.76 -13.91
C GLN A 188 19.36 -5.02 -14.26
N ASN A 189 20.48 -5.21 -13.52
CA ASN A 189 21.75 -4.51 -13.72
C ASN A 189 21.56 -2.99 -13.77
N VAL A 190 21.02 -2.42 -12.69
CA VAL A 190 20.69 -1.01 -12.58
C VAL A 190 21.90 -0.15 -12.21
N ASP A 191 21.89 1.11 -12.63
CA ASP A 191 22.93 2.07 -12.26
C ASP A 191 22.66 2.71 -10.89
N LEU A 192 21.39 2.95 -10.55
CA LEU A 192 20.95 3.64 -9.34
C LEU A 192 19.73 2.94 -8.77
N VAL A 193 19.61 2.90 -7.43
CA VAL A 193 18.37 2.48 -6.76
C VAL A 193 17.82 3.64 -5.96
N CYS A 194 16.54 3.95 -6.21
CA CYS A 194 15.77 4.98 -5.53
C CYS A 194 14.63 4.31 -4.73
N ILE A 195 14.58 4.59 -3.43
CA ILE A 195 13.52 4.12 -2.53
C ILE A 195 12.68 5.33 -2.11
N ALA A 196 11.51 5.45 -2.70
CA ALA A 196 10.64 6.61 -2.50
C ALA A 196 9.73 6.46 -1.28
N GLY A 197 10.30 6.25 -0.09
CA GLY A 197 9.61 6.27 1.20
C GLY A 197 8.85 5.00 1.59
N ASP A 198 8.28 5.05 2.78
CA ASP A 198 7.54 3.97 3.45
C ASP A 198 8.31 2.65 3.48
N LEU A 199 9.57 2.74 3.97
CA LEU A 199 10.38 1.56 4.19
C LEU A 199 9.86 0.75 5.38
N PHE A 200 9.35 1.41 6.42
CA PHE A 200 8.86 0.81 7.66
C PHE A 200 7.33 0.95 7.80
N ASP A 201 6.73 0.09 8.63
CA ASP A 201 5.28 0.09 8.89
C ASP A 201 4.97 0.57 10.31
N ASN A 202 5.37 1.81 10.63
CA ASN A 202 5.12 2.54 11.88
C ASN A 202 5.68 1.90 13.17
N ASP A 203 6.32 0.75 13.13
CA ASP A 203 6.80 0.05 14.32
C ASP A 203 8.04 -0.78 14.00
N TYR A 204 9.19 -0.38 14.56
CA TYR A 204 10.45 -1.13 14.38
C TYR A 204 10.37 -2.54 14.95
N ASP A 205 9.69 -2.71 16.09
CA ASP A 205 9.59 -3.99 16.77
C ASP A 205 8.69 -5.00 16.02
N ALA A 206 7.92 -4.52 15.03
CA ALA A 206 7.15 -5.36 14.11
C ALA A 206 8.04 -6.12 13.09
N ILE A 207 9.29 -5.70 12.91
CA ILE A 207 10.20 -6.31 11.94
C ILE A 207 10.80 -7.59 12.53
N LYS A 208 10.50 -8.72 11.91
CA LYS A 208 11.05 -10.00 12.35
C LYS A 208 12.51 -10.17 11.90
N ASP A 209 13.44 -10.28 12.83
CA ASP A 209 14.89 -10.38 12.61
C ASP A 209 15.43 -9.19 11.77
N PRO A 210 15.35 -7.93 12.29
CA PRO A 210 15.70 -6.73 11.54
C PRO A 210 17.12 -6.75 10.97
N ASP A 211 18.11 -7.25 11.70
CA ASP A 211 19.50 -7.35 11.22
C ASP A 211 19.59 -8.20 9.94
N LYS A 212 18.87 -9.34 9.91
CA LYS A 212 18.85 -10.20 8.71
C LYS A 212 18.11 -9.55 7.54
N VAL A 213 17.14 -8.69 7.80
CA VAL A 213 16.46 -7.92 6.76
C VAL A 213 17.40 -6.85 6.21
N ALA A 214 18.15 -6.17 7.08
CA ALA A 214 19.19 -5.21 6.69
C ALA A 214 20.30 -5.88 5.87
N ASP A 215 20.79 -7.06 6.29
CA ASP A 215 21.74 -7.87 5.51
C ASP A 215 21.22 -8.20 4.10
N ILE A 216 19.93 -8.54 3.98
CA ILE A 216 19.32 -8.82 2.68
C ILE A 216 19.30 -7.57 1.80
N LEU A 217 18.94 -6.41 2.36
CA LEU A 217 18.91 -5.15 1.62
C LEU A 217 20.32 -4.68 1.24
N SER A 218 21.34 -4.96 2.07
CA SER A 218 22.74 -4.63 1.75
C SER A 218 23.29 -5.38 0.53
N ASP A 219 22.64 -6.47 0.11
CA ASP A 219 22.96 -7.20 -1.13
C ASP A 219 22.49 -6.49 -2.42
N ILE A 220 21.79 -5.35 -2.32
CA ILE A 220 21.39 -4.54 -3.48
C ILE A 220 22.65 -4.07 -4.23
N LYS A 221 22.70 -4.33 -5.53
CA LYS A 221 23.80 -3.96 -6.42
C LYS A 221 23.39 -2.82 -7.32
N SER A 222 24.14 -1.73 -7.27
CA SER A 222 23.98 -0.58 -8.15
C SER A 222 25.32 0.12 -8.33
N ARG A 223 25.49 0.81 -9.45
CA ARG A 223 26.73 1.51 -9.77
C ARG A 223 26.94 2.78 -8.93
N TYR A 224 25.85 3.50 -8.70
CA TYR A 224 25.86 4.80 -8.02
C TYR A 224 25.28 4.77 -6.63
N GLY A 225 24.96 3.59 -6.10
CA GLY A 225 24.44 3.39 -4.74
C GLY A 225 22.92 3.28 -4.66
N THR A 226 22.45 3.14 -3.43
CA THR A 226 21.04 3.07 -3.07
C THR A 226 20.69 4.26 -2.20
N TYR A 227 19.72 5.05 -2.64
CA TYR A 227 19.24 6.25 -1.93
C TYR A 227 17.78 6.12 -1.60
N ALA A 228 17.36 6.75 -0.50
CA ALA A 228 15.98 6.77 -0.06
C ALA A 228 15.55 8.17 0.41
N CYS A 229 14.27 8.46 0.37
CA CYS A 229 13.63 9.49 1.17
C CYS A 229 12.68 8.83 2.19
N TRP A 230 12.26 9.59 3.21
CA TRP A 230 11.27 9.11 4.17
C TRP A 230 9.85 9.20 3.61
N GLY A 231 8.98 8.27 4.00
CA GLY A 231 7.55 8.31 3.76
C GLY A 231 6.75 8.54 5.05
N ASN A 232 5.45 8.65 4.94
CA ASN A 232 4.58 9.00 6.07
C ASN A 232 4.39 7.89 7.12
N HIS A 233 4.80 6.65 6.81
CA HIS A 233 4.81 5.52 7.73
C HIS A 233 6.18 5.26 8.37
N ASP A 234 7.24 5.96 7.98
CA ASP A 234 8.58 5.83 8.55
C ASP A 234 8.71 6.53 9.93
N VAL A 235 7.71 6.37 10.77
CA VAL A 235 7.56 6.98 12.09
C VAL A 235 6.89 6.01 13.05
N SER A 236 7.25 6.07 14.34
CA SER A 236 6.65 5.22 15.36
C SER A 236 5.28 5.75 15.77
N GLU A 237 4.21 5.11 15.30
CA GLU A 237 2.82 5.45 15.62
C GLU A 237 1.99 4.21 15.96
N LYS A 238 1.04 4.38 16.88
CA LYS A 238 0.07 3.33 17.18
C LYS A 238 -1.08 3.38 16.18
N ILE A 239 -1.29 2.28 15.46
CA ILE A 239 -2.32 2.14 14.44
C ILE A 239 -3.36 1.10 14.87
N LEU A 240 -4.64 1.44 14.74
CA LEU A 240 -5.76 0.52 14.86
C LEU A 240 -6.54 0.50 13.55
N ALA A 241 -6.56 -0.64 12.88
CA ALA A 241 -7.30 -0.84 11.62
C ALA A 241 -7.02 0.25 10.55
N GLY A 242 -5.77 0.65 10.41
CA GLY A 242 -5.34 1.68 9.45
C GLY A 242 -5.49 3.13 9.94
N PHE A 243 -6.01 3.37 11.15
CA PHE A 243 -6.15 4.71 11.70
C PHE A 243 -5.10 4.98 12.78
N THR A 244 -4.38 6.09 12.65
CA THR A 244 -3.42 6.56 13.64
C THR A 244 -4.15 7.20 14.82
N PHE A 245 -3.59 7.02 16.02
CA PHE A 245 -4.04 7.73 17.21
C PHE A 245 -3.20 8.99 17.39
N PRO A 246 -3.83 10.18 17.46
CA PRO A 246 -3.10 11.41 17.70
C PRO A 246 -2.37 11.31 19.04
N GLN A 247 -1.07 11.48 18.99
CA GLN A 247 -0.23 11.62 20.16
C GLN A 247 -0.25 13.09 20.61
N LYS A 248 -0.15 13.34 21.92
CA LYS A 248 -0.12 14.70 22.47
C LYS A 248 1.25 15.36 22.31
N GLU A 249 2.28 14.57 22.09
CA GLU A 249 3.67 14.99 21.97
C GLU A 249 4.10 14.97 20.49
N THR A 250 5.09 15.80 20.18
CA THR A 250 5.75 15.75 18.86
C THR A 250 6.27 14.34 18.63
N ILE A 251 5.96 13.79 17.46
CA ILE A 251 6.43 12.46 17.11
C ILE A 251 7.94 12.53 16.87
N VAL A 252 8.66 11.65 17.53
CA VAL A 252 10.11 11.49 17.33
C VAL A 252 10.33 10.20 16.55
N ARG A 253 11.10 10.30 15.48
CA ARG A 253 11.49 9.14 14.67
C ARG A 253 12.35 8.20 15.53
N ASP A 254 12.10 6.90 15.44
CA ASP A 254 12.91 5.89 16.13
C ASP A 254 14.33 5.87 15.52
N GLY A 255 15.34 6.10 16.35
CA GLY A 255 16.74 6.11 15.91
C GLY A 255 17.19 4.78 15.27
N ARG A 256 16.55 3.68 15.64
CA ARG A 256 16.83 2.35 15.08
C ARG A 256 16.52 2.27 13.58
N PHE A 257 15.62 3.09 13.05
CA PHE A 257 15.39 3.19 11.59
C PHE A 257 16.65 3.66 10.87
N THR A 258 17.31 4.69 11.40
CA THR A 258 18.55 5.21 10.80
C THR A 258 19.69 4.19 10.91
N GLU A 259 19.84 3.52 12.05
CA GLU A 259 20.84 2.46 12.24
C GLU A 259 20.62 1.29 11.27
N PHE A 260 19.36 0.87 11.08
CA PHE A 260 18.97 -0.16 10.12
C PHE A 260 19.35 0.22 8.68
N LEU A 261 19.07 1.46 8.26
CA LEU A 261 19.38 1.93 6.91
C LEU A 261 20.89 2.02 6.68
N HIS A 262 21.65 2.47 7.68
CA HIS A 262 23.09 2.47 7.63
C HIS A 262 23.67 1.04 7.48
N HIS A 263 23.14 0.07 8.23
CA HIS A 263 23.49 -1.35 8.10
C HIS A 263 23.14 -1.90 6.71
N ALA A 264 21.99 -1.51 6.17
CA ALA A 264 21.56 -1.89 4.82
C ALA A 264 22.33 -1.18 3.69
N GLY A 265 23.24 -0.24 3.99
CA GLY A 265 23.98 0.52 2.98
C GLY A 265 23.12 1.49 2.18
N ILE A 266 22.01 1.98 2.77
CA ILE A 266 21.06 2.90 2.14
C ILE A 266 21.36 4.33 2.62
N THR A 267 21.59 5.25 1.69
CA THR A 267 21.80 6.67 1.97
C THR A 267 20.45 7.40 1.99
N MET A 268 20.11 8.01 3.13
CA MET A 268 18.91 8.84 3.26
C MET A 268 19.17 10.26 2.79
N LEU A 269 18.22 10.80 2.04
CA LEU A 269 18.16 12.21 1.64
C LEU A 269 16.85 12.81 2.18
N GLU A 270 16.95 13.90 2.92
CA GLU A 270 15.81 14.57 3.53
C GLU A 270 15.91 16.08 3.37
N ASP A 271 15.24 16.64 2.35
CA ASP A 271 15.45 17.98 1.80
C ASP A 271 16.92 18.23 1.45
N GLU A 272 17.58 17.17 0.97
CA GLU A 272 19.01 17.15 0.62
C GLU A 272 19.20 16.76 -0.84
N THR A 273 20.31 17.22 -1.39
CA THR A 273 20.69 17.01 -2.79
C THR A 273 22.12 16.47 -2.88
N VAL A 274 22.30 15.48 -3.73
CA VAL A 274 23.63 14.97 -4.11
C VAL A 274 23.83 15.11 -5.61
N CYS A 275 25.02 15.55 -6.02
CA CYS A 275 25.43 15.56 -7.43
C CYS A 275 26.18 14.24 -7.72
N ILE A 276 25.60 13.38 -8.53
CA ILE A 276 26.15 12.07 -8.84
C ILE A 276 27.01 12.17 -10.10
N ASN A 277 28.29 11.84 -9.98
CA ASN A 277 29.27 11.79 -11.06
C ASN A 277 29.40 13.09 -11.89
N ASN A 278 29.03 14.24 -11.32
CA ASN A 278 28.86 15.51 -12.01
C ASN A 278 27.98 15.42 -13.28
N ALA A 279 27.01 14.51 -13.29
CA ALA A 279 26.16 14.18 -14.43
C ALA A 279 24.69 14.50 -14.21
N PHE A 280 24.21 14.42 -12.98
CA PHE A 280 22.85 14.74 -12.60
C PHE A 280 22.73 14.96 -11.08
N TYR A 281 21.68 15.67 -10.67
CA TYR A 281 21.32 15.82 -9.28
C TYR A 281 20.26 14.78 -8.87
N LEU A 282 20.46 14.16 -7.70
CA LEU A 282 19.46 13.36 -7.01
C LEU A 282 19.05 14.07 -5.72
N VAL A 283 17.76 14.30 -5.57
CA VAL A 283 17.15 14.98 -4.44
C VAL A 283 16.27 13.98 -3.67
N GLY A 284 16.34 13.99 -2.35
CA GLY A 284 15.33 13.38 -1.50
C GLY A 284 14.55 14.47 -0.79
N ARG A 285 13.26 14.54 -1.01
CA ARG A 285 12.40 15.53 -0.39
C ARG A 285 11.77 14.96 0.90
N ARG A 286 11.66 15.81 1.92
CA ARG A 286 10.97 15.43 3.17
C ARG A 286 9.49 15.20 2.90
N ASP A 287 8.93 14.09 3.41
CA ASP A 287 7.51 13.81 3.27
C ASP A 287 6.64 14.88 3.94
N LYS A 288 5.52 15.22 3.32
CA LYS A 288 4.61 16.28 3.73
C LYS A 288 3.93 16.00 5.09
N ASP A 289 3.49 14.77 5.28
CA ASP A 289 2.82 14.36 6.51
C ASP A 289 3.82 14.19 7.65
N MET A 290 5.04 13.72 7.35
CA MET A 290 6.13 13.67 8.31
C MET A 290 6.54 15.06 8.79
N ALA A 291 6.73 16.00 7.88
CA ALA A 291 7.04 17.40 8.22
C ALA A 291 5.99 17.97 9.19
N LYS A 292 4.71 17.71 8.92
CA LYS A 292 3.60 18.14 9.78
C LYS A 292 3.61 17.43 11.15
N LYS A 293 3.87 16.12 11.20
CA LYS A 293 3.90 15.33 12.42
C LYS A 293 5.07 15.72 13.32
N GLU A 294 6.24 15.94 12.74
CA GLU A 294 7.47 16.34 13.42
C GLU A 294 7.53 17.85 13.71
N GLN A 295 6.61 18.63 13.17
CA GLN A 295 6.57 20.10 13.22
C GLN A 295 7.88 20.74 12.68
N LEU A 296 8.41 20.16 11.63
CA LEU A 296 9.62 20.60 10.96
C LEU A 296 9.29 21.26 9.61
N PRO A 297 10.10 22.19 9.13
CA PRO A 297 9.92 22.79 7.82
C PRO A 297 10.14 21.74 6.73
N ARG A 298 9.45 21.88 5.60
CA ARG A 298 9.64 21.16 4.35
C ARG A 298 9.98 22.16 3.28
N LYS A 299 11.08 21.97 2.57
CA LYS A 299 11.46 22.85 1.47
C LYS A 299 10.48 22.71 0.30
N THR A 300 10.15 23.84 -0.33
CA THR A 300 9.47 23.87 -1.63
C THR A 300 10.38 23.29 -2.72
N PHE A 301 9.83 22.89 -3.86
CA PHE A 301 10.66 22.48 -4.99
C PHE A 301 11.59 23.60 -5.45
N ALA A 302 11.11 24.85 -5.49
CA ALA A 302 11.92 26.01 -5.85
C ALA A 302 13.13 26.20 -4.91
N GLU A 303 12.93 26.11 -3.56
CA GLU A 303 14.04 26.23 -2.61
C GLU A 303 15.09 25.12 -2.75
N ILE A 304 14.70 23.94 -3.25
CA ILE A 304 15.62 22.83 -3.47
C ILE A 304 16.37 23.01 -4.79
N THR A 305 15.69 23.47 -5.87
CA THR A 305 16.27 23.53 -7.21
C THR A 305 17.03 24.83 -7.48
N GLU A 306 16.68 25.95 -6.84
CA GLU A 306 17.32 27.26 -7.02
C GLU A 306 18.85 27.23 -6.93
N PRO A 307 19.48 26.50 -5.98
CA PRO A 307 20.95 26.47 -5.88
C PRO A 307 21.62 25.52 -6.89
N LEU A 308 20.86 24.78 -7.72
CA LEU A 308 21.39 23.78 -8.63
C LEU A 308 21.68 24.36 -10.02
N ASP A 309 22.63 23.74 -10.72
CA ASP A 309 22.86 24.07 -12.13
C ASP A 309 21.71 23.54 -12.99
N PRO A 310 20.88 24.42 -13.59
CA PRO A 310 19.70 24.00 -14.35
C PRO A 310 20.06 23.28 -15.66
N SER A 311 21.30 23.31 -16.09
CA SER A 311 21.77 22.58 -17.28
C SER A 311 21.91 21.08 -17.06
N LEU A 312 22.04 20.64 -15.78
CA LEU A 312 22.10 19.24 -15.42
C LEU A 312 20.71 18.68 -15.12
N PRO A 313 20.47 17.39 -15.38
CA PRO A 313 19.23 16.71 -14.99
C PRO A 313 19.00 16.76 -13.48
N ILE A 314 17.75 17.01 -13.08
CA ILE A 314 17.30 17.04 -11.68
C ILE A 314 16.27 15.93 -11.48
N ILE A 315 16.64 14.91 -10.69
CA ILE A 315 15.81 13.76 -10.33
C ILE A 315 15.41 13.90 -8.85
N VAL A 316 14.11 13.84 -8.57
CA VAL A 316 13.58 14.00 -7.22
C VAL A 316 12.89 12.70 -6.77
N MET A 317 13.20 12.26 -5.56
CA MET A 317 12.40 11.31 -4.80
C MET A 317 11.48 12.09 -3.86
N ASP A 318 10.18 12.02 -4.08
CA ASP A 318 9.14 12.53 -3.15
C ASP A 318 8.15 11.40 -2.88
N HIS A 319 7.96 11.02 -1.63
CA HIS A 319 7.13 9.85 -1.33
C HIS A 319 5.71 9.97 -1.89
N GLN A 320 5.05 11.11 -1.64
CA GLN A 320 3.69 11.35 -2.10
C GLN A 320 3.68 12.04 -3.48
N PRO A 321 2.94 11.51 -4.49
CA PRO A 321 2.89 12.07 -5.84
C PRO A 321 1.99 13.32 -5.91
N GLY A 322 2.34 14.32 -5.12
CA GLY A 322 1.63 15.60 -5.04
C GLY A 322 2.44 16.77 -5.61
N GLU A 323 1.79 17.92 -5.75
CA GLU A 323 2.46 19.18 -6.12
C GLU A 323 3.23 19.10 -7.47
N LEU A 324 2.76 18.22 -8.41
CA LEU A 324 3.45 17.96 -9.68
C LEU A 324 3.62 19.20 -10.56
N SER A 325 2.70 20.16 -10.49
CA SER A 325 2.85 21.44 -11.20
C SER A 325 3.99 22.26 -10.62
N GLU A 326 4.11 22.35 -9.29
CA GLU A 326 5.20 23.05 -8.62
C GLU A 326 6.55 22.42 -8.94
N ALA A 327 6.63 21.08 -8.94
CA ALA A 327 7.85 20.35 -9.30
C ALA A 327 8.29 20.67 -10.74
N SER A 328 7.34 20.61 -11.69
CA SER A 328 7.59 20.93 -13.10
C SER A 328 8.05 22.37 -13.30
N ASP A 329 7.35 23.33 -12.65
CA ASP A 329 7.68 24.77 -12.74
C ASP A 329 9.04 25.09 -12.10
N ALA A 330 9.48 24.32 -11.11
CA ALA A 330 10.78 24.43 -10.47
C ALA A 330 11.93 23.77 -11.28
N GLY A 331 11.64 23.18 -12.44
CA GLY A 331 12.65 22.61 -13.33
C GLY A 331 13.11 21.20 -12.97
N VAL A 332 12.29 20.45 -12.20
CA VAL A 332 12.49 18.99 -12.00
C VAL A 332 12.27 18.28 -13.34
N ASP A 333 13.13 17.33 -13.68
CA ASP A 333 13.05 16.57 -14.93
C ASP A 333 12.40 15.19 -14.73
N LEU A 334 12.66 14.57 -13.57
CA LEU A 334 12.09 13.26 -13.22
C LEU A 334 11.68 13.26 -11.74
N ASP A 335 10.41 13.00 -11.49
CA ASP A 335 9.83 12.77 -10.16
C ASP A 335 9.56 11.28 -9.96
N LEU A 336 10.01 10.73 -8.83
CA LEU A 336 9.91 9.32 -8.43
C LEU A 336 9.15 9.20 -7.12
N SER A 337 7.96 8.59 -7.16
CA SER A 337 7.04 8.55 -6.02
C SER A 337 6.44 7.15 -5.80
N GLY A 338 5.82 6.97 -4.62
CA GLY A 338 5.08 5.78 -4.19
C GLY A 338 3.74 6.12 -3.55
N HIS A 339 3.53 5.72 -2.28
CA HIS A 339 2.44 6.12 -1.37
C HIS A 339 1.06 5.56 -1.70
N THR A 340 0.64 5.57 -2.94
CA THR A 340 -0.74 5.27 -3.32
C THR A 340 -1.06 3.79 -3.32
N HIS A 341 -0.03 2.94 -3.40
CA HIS A 341 -0.14 1.49 -3.61
C HIS A 341 -0.99 1.09 -4.82
N ASP A 342 -1.33 2.06 -5.72
CA ASP A 342 -2.40 1.89 -6.73
C ASP A 342 -3.72 1.44 -6.07
N GLY A 343 -3.99 1.85 -4.82
CA GLY A 343 -5.10 1.42 -4.00
C GLY A 343 -5.00 0.01 -3.44
N GLN A 344 -3.95 -0.74 -3.75
CA GLN A 344 -3.61 -2.09 -3.26
C GLN A 344 -4.66 -3.18 -3.55
N MET A 345 -5.94 -2.93 -3.25
CA MET A 345 -7.03 -3.89 -3.42
C MET A 345 -8.22 -3.25 -4.16
N PHE A 346 -8.77 -3.96 -5.15
CA PHE A 346 -10.00 -3.55 -5.81
C PHE A 346 -11.16 -3.55 -4.77
N PRO A 347 -12.03 -2.53 -4.71
CA PRO A 347 -12.16 -1.40 -5.65
C PRO A 347 -11.39 -0.12 -5.28
N ALA A 348 -10.53 -0.13 -4.25
CA ALA A 348 -9.82 1.07 -3.82
C ALA A 348 -8.89 1.64 -4.91
N ASN A 349 -8.40 0.80 -5.83
CA ASN A 349 -7.65 1.25 -7.00
C ASN A 349 -8.45 2.24 -7.87
N LEU A 350 -9.77 2.10 -7.98
CA LEU A 350 -10.60 3.07 -8.69
C LEU A 350 -10.66 4.41 -7.96
N VAL A 351 -10.64 4.38 -6.63
CA VAL A 351 -10.75 5.58 -5.78
C VAL A 351 -9.48 6.42 -5.85
N VAL A 352 -8.30 5.80 -5.75
CA VAL A 352 -7.03 6.55 -5.75
C VAL A 352 -6.79 7.29 -7.07
N HIS A 353 -7.26 6.77 -8.20
CA HIS A 353 -7.19 7.44 -9.50
C HIS A 353 -8.09 8.70 -9.61
N PHE A 354 -9.05 8.87 -8.71
CA PHE A 354 -9.81 10.12 -8.59
C PHE A 354 -9.16 11.11 -7.62
N LEU A 355 -8.32 10.64 -6.69
CA LEU A 355 -7.72 11.46 -5.64
C LEU A 355 -6.37 12.05 -6.06
N TRP A 356 -5.63 11.36 -6.91
CA TRP A 356 -4.27 11.72 -7.32
C TRP A 356 -4.21 11.99 -8.81
N GLU A 357 -3.48 13.02 -9.22
CA GLU A 357 -3.25 13.35 -10.63
C GLU A 357 -2.47 12.23 -11.34
N ASN A 358 -1.48 11.65 -10.64
CA ASN A 358 -0.79 10.43 -11.03
C ASN A 358 -0.87 9.44 -9.85
N ALA A 359 -1.84 8.54 -9.89
CA ALA A 359 -1.97 7.53 -8.83
C ALA A 359 -0.98 6.37 -8.99
N CYS A 360 -0.65 5.99 -10.22
CA CYS A 360 0.31 4.95 -10.56
C CYS A 360 0.64 5.03 -12.06
N GLY A 361 1.87 4.72 -12.41
CA GLY A 361 2.30 4.76 -13.82
C GLY A 361 3.14 5.99 -14.14
N VAL A 362 3.12 6.41 -15.40
CA VAL A 362 3.92 7.50 -15.93
C VAL A 362 3.02 8.65 -16.37
N LEU A 363 3.34 9.85 -15.93
CA LEU A 363 2.67 11.09 -16.33
C LEU A 363 3.72 12.11 -16.81
N LYS A 364 3.48 12.71 -17.99
CA LYS A 364 4.23 13.89 -18.45
C LYS A 364 3.55 15.16 -17.94
N LYS A 365 4.34 16.06 -17.33
CA LYS A 365 3.89 17.36 -16.84
C LYS A 365 4.88 18.43 -17.30
N GLY A 366 4.55 19.16 -18.36
CA GLY A 366 5.53 20.01 -19.03
C GLY A 366 6.70 19.19 -19.56
N SER A 367 7.95 19.57 -19.23
CA SER A 367 9.17 18.80 -19.51
C SER A 367 9.40 17.66 -18.52
N MET A 368 8.78 17.71 -17.32
CA MET A 368 8.96 16.72 -16.27
C MET A 368 8.23 15.40 -16.58
N THR A 369 8.85 14.29 -16.24
CA THR A 369 8.19 12.98 -16.14
C THR A 369 7.98 12.63 -14.68
N SER A 370 6.75 12.29 -14.26
CA SER A 370 6.46 11.73 -12.95
C SER A 370 6.20 10.22 -13.09
N ILE A 371 6.89 9.41 -12.28
CA ILE A 371 6.71 7.97 -12.19
C ILE A 371 6.23 7.63 -10.78
N VAL A 372 5.06 7.05 -10.67
CA VAL A 372 4.51 6.54 -9.41
C VAL A 372 4.49 5.02 -9.45
N THR A 373 5.10 4.40 -8.44
CA THR A 373 5.04 2.94 -8.29
C THR A 373 3.84 2.52 -7.44
N SER A 374 3.32 1.33 -7.73
CA SER A 374 2.32 0.68 -6.87
C SER A 374 2.92 0.09 -5.59
N GLY A 375 4.23 0.27 -5.37
CA GLY A 375 4.93 -0.24 -4.21
C GLY A 375 5.47 -1.67 -4.36
N ALA A 376 6.54 -1.97 -3.63
CA ALA A 376 7.17 -3.28 -3.63
C ALA A 376 6.70 -4.19 -2.47
N GLY A 377 6.05 -3.61 -1.46
CA GLY A 377 5.43 -4.28 -0.32
C GLY A 377 3.92 -4.12 -0.26
N VAL A 378 3.36 -4.27 0.94
CA VAL A 378 1.93 -4.15 1.21
C VAL A 378 1.71 -3.41 2.52
N TRP A 379 0.77 -2.49 2.53
CA TRP A 379 0.30 -1.84 3.73
C TRP A 379 -0.89 -2.59 4.34
N GLY A 380 -0.91 -2.78 5.66
CA GLY A 380 -2.00 -3.46 6.35
C GLY A 380 -2.19 -4.91 5.88
N PRO A 381 -3.28 -5.26 5.16
CA PRO A 381 -3.50 -6.62 4.65
C PRO A 381 -2.44 -7.07 3.66
N ALA A 382 -1.81 -8.24 3.90
CA ALA A 382 -0.85 -8.81 2.94
C ALA A 382 -1.58 -9.41 1.72
N MET A 383 -2.29 -8.56 1.00
CA MET A 383 -3.13 -8.91 -0.15
C MET A 383 -2.99 -7.88 -1.27
N ARG A 384 -2.96 -8.36 -2.51
CA ARG A 384 -3.03 -7.54 -3.72
C ARG A 384 -4.12 -8.08 -4.64
N VAL A 385 -5.07 -7.24 -5.01
CA VAL A 385 -6.17 -7.59 -5.93
C VAL A 385 -6.37 -6.47 -6.93
N GLY A 386 -6.08 -6.76 -8.20
CA GLY A 386 -6.14 -5.76 -9.27
C GLY A 386 -4.91 -4.86 -9.39
N THR A 387 -3.94 -5.01 -8.49
CA THR A 387 -2.68 -4.26 -8.44
C THR A 387 -1.50 -5.21 -8.18
N ASN A 388 -0.26 -4.75 -8.33
CA ASN A 388 0.94 -5.58 -8.20
C ASN A 388 1.90 -5.05 -7.12
N ASN A 389 2.70 -5.92 -6.54
CA ASN A 389 3.99 -5.48 -5.99
C ASN A 389 4.98 -5.40 -7.13
N GLU A 390 5.71 -4.30 -7.23
CA GLU A 390 6.58 -4.08 -8.38
C GLU A 390 7.93 -3.43 -8.05
N VAL A 391 8.87 -3.66 -8.94
CA VAL A 391 10.10 -2.89 -9.10
C VAL A 391 9.98 -2.16 -10.44
N VAL A 392 9.99 -0.85 -10.43
CA VAL A 392 9.96 -0.04 -11.65
C VAL A 392 11.38 0.21 -12.12
N ILE A 393 11.63 0.00 -13.40
CA ILE A 393 12.90 0.30 -14.04
C ILE A 393 12.70 1.49 -14.98
N ALA A 394 13.12 2.66 -14.53
CA ALA A 394 13.16 3.85 -15.38
C ALA A 394 14.42 3.80 -16.24
N ASN A 395 14.22 3.66 -17.55
CA ASN A 395 15.29 3.68 -18.54
C ASN A 395 15.43 5.12 -19.07
N VAL A 396 16.31 5.89 -18.46
CA VAL A 396 16.50 7.31 -18.77
C VAL A 396 17.50 7.47 -19.93
N SER A 397 17.08 8.18 -20.96
CA SER A 397 17.92 8.72 -22.01
C SER A 397 18.00 10.24 -21.90
N PHE A 398 19.16 10.79 -22.23
CA PHE A 398 19.40 12.23 -22.23
C PHE A 398 19.46 12.69 -23.69
N ASP A 399 18.51 13.52 -24.08
CA ASP A 399 18.41 14.04 -25.44
C ASP A 399 18.31 15.58 -25.35
N PRO A 400 19.43 16.30 -25.48
CA PRO A 400 19.38 17.75 -25.42
C PRO A 400 18.44 18.26 -26.51
N ALA A 401 17.51 19.13 -26.10
CA ALA A 401 16.63 19.80 -27.06
C ALA A 401 17.52 20.39 -28.20
N THR A 402 17.34 19.90 -29.41
CA THR A 402 17.94 20.51 -30.57
C THR A 402 17.33 21.90 -30.70
N ASP A 403 18.18 22.96 -30.56
CA ASP A 403 17.77 24.33 -30.82
C ASP A 403 17.05 24.36 -32.18
N GLN A 404 15.70 24.54 -32.16
CA GLN A 404 14.90 24.80 -33.35
C GLN A 404 14.75 26.29 -33.59
#